data_3b309777c44d054ce308b3c88646367f
#
_entry.id   3b309777c44d054ce308b3c88646367f
#
_cell.length_a   1.000
_cell.length_b   1.000
_cell.length_c   1.000
_cell.angle_alpha   90.00
_cell.angle_beta   90.00
_cell.angle_gamma   90.00
#
_symmetry.space_group_name_H-M   'P 1'
#
loop_
_entity.id
_entity.type
_entity.pdbx_description
1 polymer ?
#
loop_
_entity_poly.entity_id
_entity_poly.type
_entity_poly.pdbx_seq_one_letter_code
_entity_poly.pdbx_strand_id
1 'polypeptide(L)'
;MKRIIYLLIGLCSVLGLQAQNFGSPAMRKLQLAEFAISNLYVDTVNENKLVESAIIEMLAQLDPHSTYSDAEEVKKMNEPLQGNFEGIGVQFQMIEDTLLIVQPVSNGPSEKVGILAGDRIIAVNDTAIAGVKMGTEEIMGRLRGPKDSKVNLTIIRRGVKEPLLFNVKRDKIPILSLDAAYIIQPKIGYIRINRFGATTAEEFLKALKELQKKGMKDLILDLQGNGGGYLNAAIDLANEFLGQKELIVYTEGRSAQRSEFFAKGNGNFRNGRLVVLVDEYSASASEIVTGAIQDWDRGVVVGRRSFGKGLVQRPIDLPDGSMIRLTIARYYTPCLLYTSDAADD
;
A
#
# COMPACT_ATOMS: atom_id res chain seq x y z
N MET A 1 -54.55 -35.45 19.98
CA MET A 1 -54.51 -34.00 20.19
C MET A 1 -53.46 -33.52 21.18
N LYS A 2 -53.33 -34.09 22.36
CA LYS A 2 -52.32 -33.64 23.36
C LYS A 2 -50.84 -33.74 22.86
N ARG A 3 -50.48 -34.77 22.10
CA ARG A 3 -49.09 -34.93 21.58
C ARG A 3 -48.71 -33.89 20.48
N ILE A 4 -49.63 -33.38 19.72
CA ILE A 4 -49.41 -32.36 18.66
C ILE A 4 -49.22 -30.99 19.32
N ILE A 5 -49.87 -30.69 20.42
CA ILE A 5 -49.73 -29.44 21.17
C ILE A 5 -48.31 -29.34 21.79
N TYR A 6 -47.76 -30.44 22.32
CA TYR A 6 -46.39 -30.44 22.87
C TYR A 6 -45.33 -30.28 21.77
N LEU A 7 -45.56 -30.77 20.54
CA LEU A 7 -44.67 -30.57 19.41
C LEU A 7 -44.67 -29.13 18.89
N LEU A 8 -45.83 -28.47 18.90
CA LEU A 8 -45.95 -27.06 18.53
C LEU A 8 -45.35 -26.12 19.60
N ILE A 9 -45.49 -26.43 20.89
CA ILE A 9 -44.85 -25.65 21.97
C ILE A 9 -43.35 -25.85 21.96
N GLY A 10 -42.86 -27.07 21.68
CA GLY A 10 -41.41 -27.35 21.50
C GLY A 10 -40.80 -26.63 20.29
N LEU A 11 -41.53 -26.50 19.20
CA LEU A 11 -41.05 -25.80 18.00
C LEU A 11 -40.99 -24.28 18.20
N CYS A 12 -41.98 -23.70 18.93
CA CYS A 12 -41.97 -22.28 19.29
C CYS A 12 -40.85 -21.92 20.28
N SER A 13 -40.48 -22.84 21.18
CA SER A 13 -39.37 -22.60 22.12
C SER A 13 -37.99 -22.70 21.45
N VAL A 14 -37.83 -23.51 20.41
CA VAL A 14 -36.56 -23.59 19.61
C VAL A 14 -36.41 -22.41 18.68
N LEU A 15 -37.50 -21.86 18.12
CA LEU A 15 -37.48 -20.65 17.30
C LEU A 15 -37.28 -19.37 18.16
N GLY A 16 -37.67 -19.37 19.43
CA GLY A 16 -37.43 -18.27 20.36
C GLY A 16 -35.98 -18.19 20.89
N LEU A 17 -35.17 -19.24 20.78
CA LEU A 17 -33.78 -19.28 21.24
C LEU A 17 -32.75 -18.80 20.20
N GLN A 18 -33.16 -18.63 18.95
CA GLN A 18 -32.27 -18.09 17.89
C GLN A 18 -32.35 -16.56 17.78
N ALA A 19 -33.22 -15.89 18.50
CA ALA A 19 -33.38 -14.43 18.49
C ALA A 19 -32.52 -13.71 19.55
N GLN A 20 -31.59 -14.41 20.21
CA GLN A 20 -30.71 -13.80 21.22
C GLN A 20 -29.32 -13.56 20.65
N ASN A 21 -28.97 -12.28 20.58
CA ASN A 21 -27.65 -11.68 20.36
C ASN A 21 -27.26 -11.25 18.93
N PHE A 22 -28.07 -10.46 18.28
CA PHE A 22 -27.55 -9.60 17.21
C PHE A 22 -27.51 -8.14 17.69
N GLY A 23 -26.32 -7.73 18.20
CA GLY A 23 -25.91 -6.35 18.34
C GLY A 23 -26.34 -5.65 19.65
N SER A 24 -25.52 -4.69 20.03
CA SER A 24 -25.79 -3.73 21.10
C SER A 24 -27.08 -2.95 20.78
N PRO A 25 -27.72 -2.27 21.79
CA PRO A 25 -28.84 -1.37 21.54
C PRO A 25 -28.53 -0.30 20.46
N ALA A 26 -27.28 0.16 20.40
CA ALA A 26 -26.82 1.09 19.38
C ALA A 26 -26.83 0.47 17.97
N MET A 27 -26.38 -0.78 17.81
CA MET A 27 -26.42 -1.49 16.54
C MET A 27 -27.84 -1.69 16.04
N ARG A 28 -28.77 -2.07 16.93
CA ARG A 28 -30.21 -2.22 16.59
C ARG A 28 -30.83 -0.89 16.16
N LYS A 29 -30.42 0.24 16.77
CA LYS A 29 -30.87 1.57 16.36
C LYS A 29 -30.38 1.90 14.94
N LEU A 30 -29.13 1.58 14.61
CA LEU A 30 -28.57 1.81 13.28
C LEU A 30 -29.29 0.96 12.22
N GLN A 31 -29.49 -0.33 12.48
CA GLN A 31 -30.22 -1.24 11.58
C GLN A 31 -31.67 -0.79 11.35
N LEU A 32 -32.36 -0.32 12.39
CA LEU A 32 -33.74 0.17 12.25
C LEU A 32 -33.79 1.47 11.43
N ALA A 33 -32.81 2.36 11.61
CA ALA A 33 -32.73 3.60 10.85
C ALA A 33 -32.45 3.32 9.35
N GLU A 34 -31.51 2.44 9.06
CA GLU A 34 -31.19 2.00 7.70
C GLU A 34 -32.41 1.36 7.04
N PHE A 35 -33.06 0.39 7.70
CA PHE A 35 -34.30 -0.25 7.21
C PHE A 35 -35.41 0.77 6.90
N ALA A 36 -35.65 1.71 7.82
CA ALA A 36 -36.69 2.73 7.66
C ALA A 36 -36.39 3.66 6.45
N ILE A 37 -35.12 4.09 6.28
CA ILE A 37 -34.72 4.95 5.17
C ILE A 37 -34.84 4.19 3.86
N SER A 38 -34.33 2.97 3.76
CA SER A 38 -34.32 2.18 2.54
C SER A 38 -35.73 1.75 2.07
N ASN A 39 -36.69 1.58 3.01
CA ASN A 39 -38.02 1.07 2.68
C ASN A 39 -39.15 2.09 2.76
N LEU A 40 -38.98 3.19 3.50
CA LEU A 40 -40.09 4.14 3.75
C LEU A 40 -39.80 5.54 3.20
N TYR A 41 -38.59 5.84 2.73
CA TYR A 41 -38.29 7.13 2.13
C TYR A 41 -39.08 7.31 0.82
N VAL A 42 -39.45 8.56 0.52
CA VAL A 42 -40.32 8.89 -0.59
C VAL A 42 -39.74 8.55 -1.97
N ASP A 43 -38.40 8.64 -2.10
CA ASP A 43 -37.69 8.31 -3.35
C ASP A 43 -36.84 7.04 -3.17
N THR A 44 -36.33 6.51 -4.30
CA THR A 44 -35.42 5.35 -4.28
C THR A 44 -34.07 5.74 -3.64
N VAL A 45 -33.61 4.92 -2.71
CA VAL A 45 -32.32 5.09 -2.02
C VAL A 45 -31.33 4.06 -2.54
N ASN A 46 -30.09 4.48 -2.74
CA ASN A 46 -28.98 3.55 -2.96
C ASN A 46 -28.45 3.11 -1.59
N GLU A 47 -28.85 1.92 -1.16
CA GLU A 47 -28.52 1.34 0.14
C GLU A 47 -26.99 1.24 0.35
N ASN A 48 -26.22 0.81 -0.66
CA ASN A 48 -24.78 0.70 -0.56
C ASN A 48 -24.14 2.05 -0.24
N LYS A 49 -24.50 3.10 -0.98
CA LYS A 49 -24.00 4.46 -0.71
C LYS A 49 -24.39 4.99 0.66
N LEU A 50 -25.60 4.65 1.12
CA LEU A 50 -26.06 5.03 2.45
C LEU A 50 -25.20 4.39 3.54
N VAL A 51 -24.92 3.08 3.42
CA VAL A 51 -24.10 2.32 4.36
C VAL A 51 -22.64 2.79 4.31
N GLU A 52 -22.07 3.01 3.12
CA GLU A 52 -20.72 3.58 2.96
C GLU A 52 -20.59 4.94 3.66
N SER A 53 -21.55 5.84 3.43
CA SER A 53 -21.56 7.16 4.09
C SER A 53 -21.61 7.04 5.60
N ALA A 54 -22.43 6.12 6.13
CA ALA A 54 -22.50 5.88 7.56
C ALA A 54 -21.19 5.34 8.14
N ILE A 55 -20.51 4.43 7.44
CA ILE A 55 -19.19 3.91 7.84
C ILE A 55 -18.15 5.04 7.86
N ILE A 56 -18.10 5.87 6.82
CA ILE A 56 -17.18 7.01 6.72
C ILE A 56 -17.37 7.95 7.91
N GLU A 57 -18.62 8.33 8.21
CA GLU A 57 -18.94 9.23 9.34
C GLU A 57 -18.60 8.61 10.70
N MET A 58 -18.81 7.30 10.89
CA MET A 58 -18.39 6.62 12.11
C MET A 58 -16.87 6.63 12.29
N LEU A 59 -16.11 6.44 11.21
CA LEU A 59 -14.64 6.47 11.25
C LEU A 59 -14.10 7.87 11.52
N ALA A 60 -14.73 8.90 10.96
CA ALA A 60 -14.38 10.31 11.18
C ALA A 60 -14.45 10.75 12.65
N GLN A 61 -15.23 10.03 13.49
CA GLN A 61 -15.31 10.29 14.93
C GLN A 61 -14.11 9.71 15.71
N LEU A 62 -13.21 8.93 15.08
CA LEU A 62 -12.11 8.25 15.76
C LEU A 62 -10.81 9.02 15.64
N ASP A 63 -10.23 9.04 14.44
CA ASP A 63 -8.97 9.70 14.13
C ASP A 63 -8.86 9.93 12.59
N PRO A 64 -7.98 10.85 12.13
CA PRO A 64 -7.83 11.15 10.70
C PRO A 64 -7.27 10.00 9.84
N HIS A 65 -6.75 8.95 10.47
CA HIS A 65 -6.09 7.84 9.79
C HIS A 65 -6.98 6.60 9.68
N SER A 66 -8.05 6.53 10.46
CA SER A 66 -9.07 5.49 10.33
C SER A 66 -10.00 5.84 9.18
N THR A 67 -9.91 5.08 8.07
CA THR A 67 -10.57 5.43 6.80
C THR A 67 -11.31 4.23 6.20
N TYR A 68 -12.32 4.52 5.40
CA TYR A 68 -12.95 3.59 4.48
C TYR A 68 -12.34 3.77 3.09
N SER A 69 -12.20 2.68 2.34
CA SER A 69 -11.80 2.69 0.94
C SER A 69 -12.66 1.71 0.16
N ASP A 70 -13.15 2.11 -1.00
CA ASP A 70 -13.87 1.21 -1.90
C ASP A 70 -12.93 0.17 -2.53
N ALA A 71 -13.49 -0.83 -3.23
CA ALA A 71 -12.71 -1.93 -3.79
C ALA A 71 -11.66 -1.47 -4.83
N GLU A 72 -11.93 -0.40 -5.57
CA GLU A 72 -10.99 0.14 -6.55
C GLU A 72 -9.84 0.87 -5.86
N GLU A 73 -10.13 1.68 -4.85
CA GLU A 73 -9.14 2.34 -4.02
C GLU A 73 -8.25 1.35 -3.27
N VAL A 74 -8.83 0.27 -2.72
CA VAL A 74 -8.10 -0.83 -2.07
C VAL A 74 -7.08 -1.43 -3.03
N LYS A 75 -7.47 -1.71 -4.26
CA LYS A 75 -6.56 -2.24 -5.28
C LYS A 75 -5.44 -1.27 -5.60
N LYS A 76 -5.77 0.00 -5.87
CA LYS A 76 -4.77 1.06 -6.16
C LYS A 76 -3.76 1.24 -5.02
N MET A 77 -4.21 1.10 -3.78
CA MET A 77 -3.38 1.25 -2.58
C MET A 77 -2.46 0.06 -2.33
N ASN A 78 -2.95 -1.16 -2.61
CA ASN A 78 -2.21 -2.38 -2.33
C ASN A 78 -1.14 -2.69 -3.40
N GLU A 79 -1.37 -2.35 -4.67
CA GLU A 79 -0.42 -2.63 -5.76
C GLU A 79 1.01 -2.12 -5.47
N PRO A 80 1.24 -0.86 -5.07
CA PRO A 80 2.57 -0.37 -4.76
C PRO A 80 3.23 -1.08 -3.58
N LEU A 81 2.45 -1.48 -2.58
CA LEU A 81 2.94 -2.18 -1.39
C LEU A 81 3.25 -3.65 -1.68
N GLN A 82 2.52 -4.28 -2.59
CA GLN A 82 2.80 -5.63 -3.08
C GLN A 82 4.03 -5.67 -4.01
N GLY A 83 4.51 -4.52 -4.46
CA GLY A 83 5.68 -4.38 -5.32
C GLY A 83 5.43 -4.78 -6.78
N ASN A 84 4.19 -4.88 -7.22
CA ASN A 84 3.85 -5.13 -8.63
C ASN A 84 2.41 -4.74 -8.93
N PHE A 85 2.14 -4.50 -10.22
CA PHE A 85 0.79 -4.40 -10.79
C PHE A 85 0.70 -5.26 -12.05
N GLU A 86 -0.51 -5.55 -12.51
CA GLU A 86 -0.74 -6.34 -13.71
C GLU A 86 -1.12 -5.46 -14.90
N GLY A 87 -0.40 -5.61 -16.02
CA GLY A 87 -0.62 -4.76 -17.20
C GLY A 87 0.39 -4.99 -18.33
N ILE A 88 0.50 -4.01 -19.22
CA ILE A 88 1.39 -4.06 -20.39
C ILE A 88 2.83 -3.64 -20.10
N GLY A 89 3.12 -2.95 -19.00
CA GLY A 89 4.48 -2.53 -18.60
C GLY A 89 5.06 -1.43 -19.47
N VAL A 90 4.48 -0.23 -19.42
CA VAL A 90 4.99 0.98 -20.05
C VAL A 90 4.98 2.14 -19.07
N GLN A 91 5.96 3.03 -19.17
CA GLN A 91 5.90 4.38 -18.67
C GLN A 91 5.40 5.28 -19.79
N PHE A 92 4.41 6.12 -19.52
CA PHE A 92 3.79 6.95 -20.54
C PHE A 92 3.50 8.37 -20.04
N GLN A 93 3.24 9.24 -20.95
CA GLN A 93 2.79 10.61 -20.72
C GLN A 93 1.65 10.94 -21.69
N MET A 94 0.67 11.68 -21.22
CA MET A 94 -0.39 12.21 -22.10
C MET A 94 0.11 13.51 -22.76
N ILE A 95 0.14 13.55 -24.09
CA ILE A 95 0.51 14.72 -24.89
C ILE A 95 -0.58 14.93 -25.94
N GLU A 96 -1.23 16.10 -25.92
CA GLU A 96 -2.26 16.48 -26.90
C GLU A 96 -3.31 15.36 -27.11
N ASP A 97 -3.91 14.91 -26.01
CA ASP A 97 -4.92 13.86 -26.04
C ASP A 97 -4.46 12.52 -26.63
N THR A 98 -3.15 12.22 -26.51
CA THR A 98 -2.55 10.99 -27.04
C THR A 98 -1.59 10.41 -26.01
N LEU A 99 -1.64 9.09 -25.80
CA LEU A 99 -0.68 8.39 -24.94
C LEU A 99 0.64 8.19 -25.65
N LEU A 100 1.68 8.90 -25.21
CA LEU A 100 3.06 8.74 -25.67
C LEU A 100 3.81 7.79 -24.72
N ILE A 101 4.40 6.74 -25.25
CA ILE A 101 5.26 5.85 -24.47
C ILE A 101 6.62 6.52 -24.25
N VAL A 102 6.94 6.81 -22.99
CA VAL A 102 8.25 7.34 -22.57
C VAL A 102 9.29 6.22 -22.68
N GLN A 103 8.97 5.07 -22.07
CA GLN A 103 9.75 3.84 -22.27
C GLN A 103 8.94 2.60 -21.85
N PRO A 104 9.15 1.44 -22.48
CA PRO A 104 8.67 0.17 -21.97
C PRO A 104 9.50 -0.24 -20.73
N VAL A 105 8.87 -1.00 -19.82
CA VAL A 105 9.56 -1.58 -18.67
C VAL A 105 10.49 -2.70 -19.15
N SER A 106 11.74 -2.67 -18.71
CA SER A 106 12.75 -3.68 -19.10
C SER A 106 12.29 -5.10 -18.76
N ASN A 107 12.44 -6.00 -19.72
CA ASN A 107 11.94 -7.37 -19.69
C ASN A 107 10.41 -7.50 -19.54
N GLY A 108 9.69 -6.40 -19.67
CA GLY A 108 8.23 -6.34 -19.59
C GLY A 108 7.52 -6.83 -20.85
N PRO A 109 6.19 -6.98 -20.79
CA PRO A 109 5.38 -7.45 -21.91
C PRO A 109 5.49 -6.59 -23.17
N SER A 110 5.48 -5.27 -23.03
CA SER A 110 5.56 -4.33 -24.14
C SER A 110 6.92 -4.36 -24.84
N GLU A 111 8.00 -4.43 -24.08
CA GLU A 111 9.36 -4.56 -24.65
C GLU A 111 9.50 -5.86 -25.45
N LYS A 112 8.98 -6.98 -24.93
CA LYS A 112 9.05 -8.30 -25.57
C LYS A 112 8.37 -8.35 -26.94
N VAL A 113 7.36 -7.55 -27.17
CA VAL A 113 6.65 -7.48 -28.47
C VAL A 113 7.22 -6.39 -29.37
N GLY A 114 8.24 -5.64 -28.95
CA GLY A 114 8.92 -4.64 -29.78
C GLY A 114 8.28 -3.24 -29.75
N ILE A 115 7.54 -2.90 -28.71
CA ILE A 115 7.09 -1.53 -28.45
C ILE A 115 8.30 -0.70 -28.00
N LEU A 116 8.41 0.54 -28.50
CA LEU A 116 9.57 1.40 -28.30
C LEU A 116 9.20 2.72 -27.62
N ALA A 117 10.21 3.38 -27.07
CA ALA A 117 10.10 4.76 -26.64
C ALA A 117 9.73 5.68 -27.81
N GLY A 118 8.81 6.61 -27.61
CA GLY A 118 8.29 7.49 -28.66
C GLY A 118 7.09 6.95 -29.44
N ASP A 119 6.69 5.69 -29.23
CA ASP A 119 5.46 5.14 -29.78
C ASP A 119 4.23 5.84 -29.17
N ARG A 120 3.17 6.00 -29.96
CA ARG A 120 1.91 6.59 -29.53
C ARG A 120 0.77 5.56 -29.65
N ILE A 121 0.16 5.23 -28.55
CA ILE A 121 -1.01 4.34 -28.55
C ILE A 121 -2.25 5.15 -28.93
N ILE A 122 -2.92 4.76 -30.01
CA ILE A 122 -4.12 5.45 -30.49
C ILE A 122 -5.40 4.67 -30.26
N ALA A 123 -5.32 3.34 -30.14
CA ALA A 123 -6.46 2.50 -29.79
C ALA A 123 -6.06 1.30 -28.93
N VAL A 124 -6.99 0.83 -28.11
CA VAL A 124 -6.89 -0.38 -27.27
C VAL A 124 -8.11 -1.25 -27.52
N ASN A 125 -7.91 -2.50 -27.96
CA ASN A 125 -9.00 -3.44 -28.34
C ASN A 125 -10.06 -2.76 -29.22
N ASP A 126 -9.63 -2.15 -30.33
CA ASP A 126 -10.45 -1.45 -31.31
C ASP A 126 -11.19 -0.19 -30.80
N THR A 127 -10.98 0.18 -29.53
CA THR A 127 -11.50 1.43 -28.98
C THR A 127 -10.46 2.54 -29.13
N ALA A 128 -10.80 3.61 -29.85
CA ALA A 128 -9.95 4.79 -29.94
C ALA A 128 -9.76 5.42 -28.55
N ILE A 129 -8.51 5.74 -28.21
CA ILE A 129 -8.13 6.43 -26.95
C ILE A 129 -7.47 7.77 -27.20
N ALA A 130 -7.07 8.06 -28.44
CA ALA A 130 -6.46 9.32 -28.84
C ALA A 130 -7.49 10.19 -29.59
N GLY A 131 -7.49 11.50 -29.33
CA GLY A 131 -8.37 12.46 -29.98
C GLY A 131 -9.84 12.42 -29.50
N VAL A 132 -10.13 11.70 -28.41
CA VAL A 132 -11.50 11.49 -27.88
C VAL A 132 -11.69 12.04 -26.47
N LYS A 133 -10.66 12.71 -25.91
CA LYS A 133 -10.63 13.27 -24.55
C LYS A 133 -10.91 12.23 -23.45
N MET A 134 -10.47 11.00 -23.65
CA MET A 134 -10.59 9.93 -22.66
C MET A 134 -9.70 10.22 -21.45
N GLY A 135 -10.22 10.06 -20.25
CA GLY A 135 -9.47 10.29 -19.01
C GLY A 135 -8.30 9.31 -18.86
N THR A 136 -7.19 9.78 -18.28
CA THR A 136 -5.98 8.96 -18.09
C THR A 136 -6.28 7.69 -17.28
N GLU A 137 -7.14 7.76 -16.27
CA GLU A 137 -7.53 6.57 -15.47
C GLU A 137 -8.29 5.53 -16.29
N GLU A 138 -9.19 5.96 -17.17
CA GLU A 138 -9.90 5.05 -18.07
C GLU A 138 -8.94 4.39 -19.04
N ILE A 139 -8.00 5.13 -19.61
CA ILE A 139 -6.95 4.59 -20.48
C ILE A 139 -6.10 3.56 -19.70
N MET A 140 -5.66 3.90 -18.49
CA MET A 140 -4.92 2.96 -17.63
C MET A 140 -5.72 1.69 -17.34
N GLY A 141 -7.02 1.81 -17.04
CA GLY A 141 -7.90 0.67 -16.81
C GLY A 141 -7.97 -0.28 -18.02
N ARG A 142 -7.89 0.25 -19.25
CA ARG A 142 -7.87 -0.55 -20.49
C ARG A 142 -6.52 -1.24 -20.74
N LEU A 143 -5.41 -0.59 -20.35
CA LEU A 143 -4.05 -1.14 -20.49
C LEU A 143 -3.72 -2.16 -19.40
N ARG A 144 -4.26 -1.98 -18.21
CA ARG A 144 -4.18 -2.94 -17.10
C ARG A 144 -5.11 -4.12 -17.32
N GLY A 145 -4.93 -5.17 -16.55
CA GLY A 145 -5.79 -6.35 -16.54
C GLY A 145 -5.04 -7.58 -16.08
N PRO A 146 -5.76 -8.69 -15.84
CA PRO A 146 -5.18 -9.90 -15.26
C PRO A 146 -3.97 -10.41 -16.03
N LYS A 147 -2.98 -10.89 -15.30
CA LYS A 147 -1.83 -11.61 -15.87
C LYS A 147 -2.33 -12.65 -16.88
N ASP A 148 -1.57 -12.84 -17.95
CA ASP A 148 -1.84 -13.76 -19.07
C ASP A 148 -3.01 -13.36 -19.98
N SER A 149 -3.82 -12.34 -19.64
CA SER A 149 -4.81 -11.79 -20.55
C SER A 149 -4.12 -11.02 -21.69
N LYS A 150 -4.78 -10.96 -22.85
CA LYS A 150 -4.26 -10.29 -24.05
C LYS A 150 -4.95 -8.95 -24.24
N VAL A 151 -4.19 -8.00 -24.80
CA VAL A 151 -4.70 -6.70 -25.25
C VAL A 151 -4.09 -6.36 -26.59
N ASN A 152 -4.93 -5.89 -27.53
CA ASN A 152 -4.49 -5.41 -28.83
C ASN A 152 -4.25 -3.89 -28.74
N LEU A 153 -3.11 -3.45 -29.22
CA LEU A 153 -2.73 -2.04 -29.25
C LEU A 153 -2.53 -1.61 -30.69
N THR A 154 -3.15 -0.51 -31.06
CA THR A 154 -2.83 0.19 -32.32
C THR A 154 -1.92 1.35 -32.00
N ILE A 155 -0.76 1.38 -32.65
CA ILE A 155 0.34 2.30 -32.34
C ILE A 155 0.77 3.05 -33.60
N ILE A 156 1.00 4.35 -33.45
CA ILE A 156 1.70 5.17 -34.44
C ILE A 156 3.15 5.32 -34.02
N ARG A 157 4.07 5.00 -34.94
CA ARG A 157 5.52 5.13 -34.74
C ARG A 157 6.09 6.13 -35.73
N ARG A 158 6.93 7.04 -35.25
CA ARG A 158 7.60 8.02 -36.09
C ARG A 158 8.43 7.32 -37.17
N GLY A 159 8.24 7.73 -38.46
CA GLY A 159 8.94 7.15 -39.60
C GLY A 159 8.27 5.91 -40.19
N VAL A 160 7.15 5.42 -39.60
CA VAL A 160 6.33 4.33 -40.15
C VAL A 160 5.00 4.91 -40.63
N LYS A 161 4.62 4.67 -41.90
CA LYS A 161 3.40 5.26 -42.48
C LYS A 161 2.11 4.63 -41.93
N GLU A 162 2.11 3.30 -41.81
CA GLU A 162 0.93 2.55 -41.39
C GLU A 162 0.94 2.33 -39.89
N PRO A 163 -0.24 2.34 -39.25
CA PRO A 163 -0.37 1.97 -37.82
C PRO A 163 0.12 0.54 -37.59
N LEU A 164 0.86 0.36 -36.50
CA LEU A 164 1.37 -0.94 -36.07
C LEU A 164 0.39 -1.58 -35.08
N LEU A 165 0.14 -2.88 -35.28
CA LEU A 165 -0.71 -3.67 -34.40
C LEU A 165 0.17 -4.55 -33.51
N PHE A 166 -0.01 -4.45 -32.18
CA PHE A 166 0.69 -5.27 -31.21
C PHE A 166 -0.31 -6.03 -30.36
N ASN A 167 -0.12 -7.35 -30.26
CA ASN A 167 -0.85 -8.18 -29.30
C ASN A 167 0.01 -8.38 -28.07
N VAL A 168 -0.31 -7.71 -26.97
CA VAL A 168 0.46 -7.75 -25.74
C VAL A 168 -0.21 -8.70 -24.76
N LYS A 169 0.54 -9.69 -24.28
CA LYS A 169 0.12 -10.57 -23.19
C LYS A 169 0.51 -9.89 -21.86
N ARG A 170 -0.47 -9.47 -21.06
CA ARG A 170 -0.23 -8.79 -19.78
C ARG A 170 0.53 -9.69 -18.80
N ASP A 171 1.34 -9.07 -17.97
CA ASP A 171 2.10 -9.76 -16.94
C ASP A 171 2.20 -8.89 -15.68
N LYS A 172 2.81 -9.43 -14.61
CA LYS A 172 3.16 -8.68 -13.41
C LYS A 172 4.32 -7.74 -13.72
N ILE A 173 4.12 -6.47 -13.49
CA ILE A 173 5.09 -5.40 -13.71
C ILE A 173 5.66 -5.00 -12.35
N PRO A 174 6.97 -5.14 -12.11
CA PRO A 174 7.56 -4.79 -10.83
C PRO A 174 7.47 -3.30 -10.54
N ILE A 175 7.14 -2.96 -9.30
CA ILE A 175 7.21 -1.61 -8.74
C ILE A 175 8.30 -1.64 -7.68
N LEU A 176 9.47 -1.09 -8.00
CA LEU A 176 10.60 -1.12 -7.10
C LEU A 176 10.39 -0.19 -5.90
N SER A 177 10.85 -0.62 -4.75
CA SER A 177 10.91 0.18 -3.51
C SER A 177 12.16 1.06 -3.46
N LEU A 178 13.18 0.70 -4.24
CA LEU A 178 14.42 1.45 -4.32
C LEU A 178 14.44 2.33 -5.58
N ASP A 179 14.67 3.64 -5.39
CA ASP A 179 14.84 4.58 -6.49
C ASP A 179 16.29 4.64 -6.98
N ALA A 180 17.24 4.46 -6.08
CA ALA A 180 18.66 4.59 -6.39
C ALA A 180 19.53 3.74 -5.46
N ALA A 181 20.63 3.19 -6.03
CA ALA A 181 21.69 2.52 -5.28
C ALA A 181 23.02 2.65 -6.04
N TYR A 182 23.95 3.46 -5.52
CA TYR A 182 25.24 3.71 -6.17
C TYR A 182 26.35 4.13 -5.18
N ILE A 183 27.61 4.11 -5.62
CA ILE A 183 28.74 4.66 -4.87
C ILE A 183 28.78 6.16 -5.13
N ILE A 184 28.50 6.97 -4.11
CA ILE A 184 28.48 8.44 -4.21
C ILE A 184 29.89 9.05 -4.08
N GLN A 185 30.73 8.42 -3.26
CA GLN A 185 32.17 8.74 -3.10
C GLN A 185 32.93 7.45 -2.79
N PRO A 186 34.26 7.44 -2.94
CA PRO A 186 35.05 6.25 -2.64
C PRO A 186 34.70 5.67 -1.25
N LYS A 187 34.26 4.41 -1.22
CA LYS A 187 33.84 3.66 -0.03
C LYS A 187 32.49 4.09 0.60
N ILE A 188 31.79 5.08 0.04
CA ILE A 188 30.48 5.53 0.54
C ILE A 188 29.40 5.13 -0.45
N GLY A 189 28.49 4.28 -0.02
CA GLY A 189 27.28 3.91 -0.74
C GLY A 189 26.11 4.83 -0.42
N TYR A 190 25.22 4.98 -1.37
CA TYR A 190 23.95 5.67 -1.23
C TYR A 190 22.84 4.73 -1.68
N ILE A 191 21.80 4.56 -0.85
CA ILE A 191 20.60 3.81 -1.18
C ILE A 191 19.39 4.68 -0.82
N ARG A 192 18.48 4.89 -1.78
CA ARG A 192 17.21 5.58 -1.55
C ARG A 192 16.06 4.60 -1.63
N ILE A 193 15.23 4.60 -0.57
CA ILE A 193 14.02 3.79 -0.45
C ILE A 193 12.82 4.73 -0.44
N ASN A 194 11.89 4.57 -1.40
CA ASN A 194 10.71 5.42 -1.55
C ASN A 194 9.46 4.89 -0.82
N ARG A 195 9.46 3.60 -0.44
CA ARG A 195 8.36 2.95 0.30
C ARG A 195 8.81 1.67 0.98
N PHE A 196 8.01 1.19 1.92
CA PHE A 196 8.21 -0.12 2.56
C PHE A 196 7.19 -1.14 2.04
N GLY A 197 7.49 -1.74 0.90
CA GLY A 197 6.69 -2.81 0.26
C GLY A 197 7.17 -4.20 0.63
N ALA A 198 6.49 -5.21 0.08
CA ALA A 198 6.80 -6.62 0.32
C ALA A 198 8.19 -7.04 -0.19
N THR A 199 8.73 -6.35 -1.19
CA THR A 199 10.02 -6.65 -1.82
C THR A 199 11.18 -5.79 -1.31
N THR A 200 10.92 -4.79 -0.45
CA THR A 200 11.90 -3.78 -0.02
C THR A 200 13.15 -4.41 0.61
N ALA A 201 12.98 -5.37 1.52
CA ALA A 201 14.12 -6.01 2.19
C ALA A 201 15.01 -6.78 1.20
N GLU A 202 14.42 -7.51 0.25
CA GLU A 202 15.14 -8.24 -0.79
C GLU A 202 15.89 -7.29 -1.73
N GLU A 203 15.21 -6.23 -2.20
CA GLU A 203 15.81 -5.20 -3.05
C GLU A 203 16.98 -4.50 -2.36
N PHE A 204 16.79 -4.12 -1.09
CA PHE A 204 17.84 -3.50 -0.27
C PHE A 204 19.05 -4.41 -0.11
N LEU A 205 18.85 -5.67 0.26
CA LEU A 205 19.93 -6.66 0.42
C LEU A 205 20.71 -6.88 -0.86
N LYS A 206 20.02 -6.94 -2.00
CA LYS A 206 20.66 -7.05 -3.31
C LYS A 206 21.54 -5.83 -3.59
N ALA A 207 20.99 -4.62 -3.42
CA ALA A 207 21.72 -3.37 -3.62
C ALA A 207 22.91 -3.25 -2.67
N LEU A 208 22.72 -3.56 -1.39
CA LEU A 208 23.78 -3.54 -0.38
C LEU A 208 24.97 -4.44 -0.76
N LYS A 209 24.68 -5.70 -1.15
CA LYS A 209 25.72 -6.65 -1.56
C LYS A 209 26.48 -6.19 -2.82
N GLU A 210 25.79 -5.58 -3.77
CA GLU A 210 26.40 -5.03 -4.97
C GLU A 210 27.34 -3.85 -4.63
N LEU A 211 26.93 -2.96 -3.73
CA LEU A 211 27.76 -1.84 -3.29
C LEU A 211 28.97 -2.33 -2.47
N GLN A 212 28.80 -3.33 -1.62
CA GLN A 212 29.89 -3.95 -0.85
C GLN A 212 30.93 -4.58 -1.79
N LYS A 213 30.51 -5.26 -2.87
CA LYS A 213 31.43 -5.78 -3.89
C LYS A 213 32.23 -4.67 -4.59
N LYS A 214 31.65 -3.46 -4.69
CA LYS A 214 32.33 -2.26 -5.21
C LYS A 214 33.20 -1.54 -4.18
N GLY A 215 33.38 -2.13 -2.99
CA GLY A 215 34.23 -1.63 -1.94
C GLY A 215 33.58 -0.64 -0.96
N MET A 216 32.25 -0.59 -0.90
CA MET A 216 31.52 0.21 0.06
C MET A 216 31.86 -0.21 1.49
N LYS A 217 32.04 0.77 2.38
CA LYS A 217 32.27 0.59 3.83
C LYS A 217 31.25 1.35 4.65
N ASP A 218 30.81 2.52 4.18
CA ASP A 218 29.88 3.42 4.82
C ASP A 218 28.62 3.61 3.96
N LEU A 219 27.47 3.85 4.58
CA LEU A 219 26.18 3.93 3.89
C LEU A 219 25.43 5.20 4.26
N ILE A 220 24.88 5.85 3.24
CA ILE A 220 23.81 6.84 3.36
C ILE A 220 22.51 6.14 2.95
N LEU A 221 21.60 6.01 3.91
CA LEU A 221 20.23 5.51 3.68
C LEU A 221 19.30 6.71 3.60
N ASP A 222 18.70 6.91 2.43
CA ASP A 222 17.79 8.04 2.19
C ASP A 222 16.33 7.57 2.26
N LEU A 223 15.60 8.11 3.24
CA LEU A 223 14.18 7.89 3.48
C LEU A 223 13.36 9.18 3.26
N GLN A 224 13.93 10.23 2.66
CA GLN A 224 13.22 11.47 2.36
C GLN A 224 12.06 11.21 1.40
N GLY A 225 10.89 11.77 1.69
CA GLY A 225 9.68 11.56 0.91
C GLY A 225 9.02 10.17 1.10
N ASN A 226 9.55 9.32 1.98
CA ASN A 226 9.04 7.97 2.20
C ASN A 226 7.95 7.93 3.28
N GLY A 227 6.69 7.88 2.88
CA GLY A 227 5.52 7.82 3.78
C GLY A 227 5.32 6.50 4.54
N GLY A 228 6.27 5.55 4.43
CA GLY A 228 6.21 4.27 5.14
C GLY A 228 5.72 3.10 4.30
N GLY A 229 4.96 2.19 4.91
CA GLY A 229 4.44 0.98 4.32
C GLY A 229 4.29 -0.15 5.33
N TYR A 230 4.69 -1.37 4.96
CA TYR A 230 4.54 -2.53 5.83
C TYR A 230 5.49 -2.50 7.04
N LEU A 231 4.93 -2.75 8.24
CA LEU A 231 5.68 -2.88 9.48
C LEU A 231 6.79 -3.94 9.38
N ASN A 232 6.48 -5.12 8.82
CA ASN A 232 7.45 -6.18 8.69
C ASN A 232 8.64 -5.77 7.79
N ALA A 233 8.41 -4.99 6.74
CA ALA A 233 9.49 -4.50 5.89
C ALA A 233 10.41 -3.52 6.63
N ALA A 234 9.86 -2.70 7.54
CA ALA A 234 10.67 -1.83 8.41
C ALA A 234 11.49 -2.64 9.41
N ILE A 235 10.89 -3.67 10.03
CA ILE A 235 11.58 -4.57 10.97
C ILE A 235 12.72 -5.31 10.27
N ASP A 236 12.47 -5.86 9.09
CA ASP A 236 13.48 -6.58 8.31
C ASP A 236 14.63 -5.66 7.87
N LEU A 237 14.31 -4.41 7.47
CA LEU A 237 15.33 -3.43 7.15
C LEU A 237 16.15 -3.00 8.36
N ALA A 238 15.50 -2.70 9.50
CA ALA A 238 16.20 -2.30 10.74
C ALA A 238 17.12 -3.43 11.25
N ASN A 239 16.70 -4.69 11.09
CA ASN A 239 17.51 -5.86 11.42
C ASN A 239 18.86 -5.91 10.69
N GLU A 240 18.98 -5.30 9.51
CA GLU A 240 20.23 -5.25 8.75
C GLU A 240 21.32 -4.42 9.45
N PHE A 241 20.93 -3.51 10.34
CA PHE A 241 21.79 -2.57 11.01
C PHE A 241 22.07 -2.88 12.49
N LEU A 242 21.16 -3.58 13.16
CA LEU A 242 21.13 -3.74 14.61
C LEU A 242 21.74 -5.04 15.09
N GLY A 243 22.18 -5.03 16.35
CA GLY A 243 22.72 -6.18 17.07
C GLY A 243 21.64 -7.16 17.53
N GLN A 244 22.06 -8.35 17.99
CA GLN A 244 21.14 -9.35 18.48
C GLN A 244 20.40 -8.88 19.74
N LYS A 245 19.06 -9.08 19.78
CA LYS A 245 18.18 -8.70 20.90
C LYS A 245 18.03 -7.18 21.12
N GLU A 246 18.51 -6.35 20.20
CA GLU A 246 18.17 -4.94 20.22
C GLU A 246 16.70 -4.77 19.80
N LEU A 247 15.92 -4.06 20.61
CA LEU A 247 14.51 -3.79 20.32
C LEU A 247 14.43 -2.85 19.11
N ILE A 248 13.62 -3.21 18.11
CA ILE A 248 13.37 -2.35 16.95
C ILE A 248 12.17 -1.44 17.22
N VAL A 249 11.08 -2.04 17.64
CA VAL A 249 9.81 -1.36 17.88
C VAL A 249 8.94 -2.25 18.77
N TYR A 250 8.06 -1.66 19.56
CA TYR A 250 6.93 -2.41 20.10
C TYR A 250 5.61 -1.73 19.79
N THR A 251 4.53 -2.51 19.80
CA THR A 251 3.16 -2.03 19.53
C THR A 251 2.27 -2.36 20.71
N GLU A 252 1.38 -1.45 21.08
CA GLU A 252 0.42 -1.65 22.16
C GLU A 252 -0.89 -0.90 21.86
N GLY A 253 -2.02 -1.50 22.24
CA GLY A 253 -3.34 -0.90 22.06
C GLY A 253 -4.36 -1.49 23.03
N ARG A 254 -5.54 -0.85 23.11
CA ARG A 254 -6.60 -1.27 24.02
C ARG A 254 -6.98 -2.76 23.90
N SER A 255 -7.07 -3.26 22.69
CA SER A 255 -7.44 -4.65 22.36
C SER A 255 -6.30 -5.42 21.71
N ALA A 256 -5.15 -4.80 21.54
CA ALA A 256 -3.91 -5.38 21.00
C ALA A 256 -2.88 -5.44 22.14
N GLN A 257 -2.56 -6.66 22.58
CA GLN A 257 -1.52 -6.86 23.59
C GLN A 257 -0.19 -6.32 23.07
N ARG A 258 0.66 -5.89 24.01
CA ARG A 258 2.03 -5.44 23.69
C ARG A 258 2.77 -6.51 22.91
N SER A 259 3.28 -6.14 21.76
CA SER A 259 4.08 -6.98 20.87
C SER A 259 5.41 -6.33 20.61
N GLU A 260 6.49 -7.01 20.92
CA GLU A 260 7.87 -6.51 20.81
C GLU A 260 8.59 -7.19 19.66
N PHE A 261 9.33 -6.39 18.88
CA PHE A 261 10.08 -6.88 17.72
C PHE A 261 11.57 -6.57 17.91
N PHE A 262 12.37 -7.61 17.96
CA PHE A 262 13.81 -7.54 18.22
C PHE A 262 14.61 -7.89 16.99
N ALA A 263 15.79 -7.27 16.87
CA ALA A 263 16.76 -7.62 15.85
C ALA A 263 17.35 -9.03 16.13
N LYS A 264 17.56 -9.78 15.06
CA LYS A 264 18.11 -11.14 15.09
C LYS A 264 19.64 -11.14 15.17
N GLY A 265 20.28 -10.00 14.89
CA GLY A 265 21.75 -9.84 14.93
C GLY A 265 22.47 -10.53 13.76
N ASN A 266 21.76 -10.89 12.70
CA ASN A 266 22.30 -11.51 11.49
C ASN A 266 22.34 -10.54 10.29
N GLY A 267 22.18 -9.25 10.52
CA GLY A 267 22.17 -8.20 9.50
C GLY A 267 23.51 -8.05 8.78
N ASN A 268 23.44 -7.62 7.53
CA ASN A 268 24.60 -7.53 6.63
C ASN A 268 25.37 -6.20 6.73
N PHE A 269 24.82 -5.20 7.46
CA PHE A 269 25.45 -3.90 7.66
C PHE A 269 25.43 -3.45 9.12
N ARG A 270 25.85 -4.33 10.04
CA ARG A 270 25.98 -4.00 11.48
C ARG A 270 27.18 -3.13 11.79
N ASN A 271 28.19 -3.16 10.93
CA ASN A 271 29.41 -2.38 11.03
C ASN A 271 29.50 -1.37 9.88
N GLY A 272 30.30 -0.33 10.05
CA GLY A 272 30.41 0.77 9.10
C GLY A 272 29.57 1.97 9.56
N ARG A 273 29.94 3.15 9.08
CA ARG A 273 29.21 4.38 9.42
C ARG A 273 27.88 4.38 8.66
N LEU A 274 26.82 4.76 9.36
CA LEU A 274 25.47 4.84 8.82
C LEU A 274 24.94 6.27 9.02
N VAL A 275 24.46 6.86 7.95
CA VAL A 275 23.71 8.12 7.98
C VAL A 275 22.33 7.85 7.42
N VAL A 276 21.27 8.27 8.12
CA VAL A 276 19.87 8.17 7.65
C VAL A 276 19.38 9.58 7.34
N LEU A 277 18.90 9.79 6.12
CA LEU A 277 18.31 11.05 5.72
C LEU A 277 16.78 10.99 5.85
N VAL A 278 16.19 12.00 6.46
CA VAL A 278 14.73 12.11 6.68
C VAL A 278 14.24 13.53 6.40
N ASP A 279 12.95 13.64 6.12
CA ASP A 279 12.24 14.91 5.99
C ASP A 279 10.83 14.82 6.58
N GLU A 280 10.04 15.89 6.46
CA GLU A 280 8.67 16.00 6.95
C GLU A 280 7.68 15.01 6.31
N TYR A 281 8.05 14.34 5.24
CA TYR A 281 7.26 13.29 4.57
C TYR A 281 7.71 11.88 4.98
N SER A 282 8.84 11.75 5.69
CA SER A 282 9.29 10.47 6.27
C SER A 282 8.35 10.06 7.39
N ALA A 283 7.55 9.01 7.20
CA ALA A 283 6.47 8.64 8.12
C ALA A 283 6.43 7.13 8.43
N SER A 284 5.81 6.77 9.57
CA SER A 284 5.43 5.39 9.88
C SER A 284 6.61 4.41 9.86
N ALA A 285 6.70 3.49 8.90
CA ALA A 285 7.80 2.51 8.75
C ALA A 285 9.18 3.19 8.65
N SER A 286 9.27 4.37 8.00
CA SER A 286 10.50 5.17 7.97
C SER A 286 10.92 5.62 9.37
N GLU A 287 9.96 6.00 10.20
CA GLU A 287 10.20 6.45 11.57
C GLU A 287 10.58 5.30 12.50
N ILE A 288 10.04 4.09 12.25
CA ILE A 288 10.46 2.88 12.98
C ILE A 288 11.94 2.59 12.73
N VAL A 289 12.38 2.59 11.47
CA VAL A 289 13.79 2.34 11.13
C VAL A 289 14.69 3.44 11.68
N THR A 290 14.31 4.69 11.48
CA THR A 290 15.08 5.87 11.94
C THR A 290 15.17 5.89 13.45
N GLY A 291 14.05 5.70 14.16
CA GLY A 291 14.01 5.69 15.61
C GLY A 291 14.85 4.55 16.21
N ALA A 292 14.74 3.34 15.66
CA ALA A 292 15.57 2.23 16.11
C ALA A 292 17.08 2.50 15.92
N ILE A 293 17.48 3.08 14.79
CA ILE A 293 18.88 3.43 14.51
C ILE A 293 19.36 4.54 15.47
N GLN A 294 18.53 5.55 15.72
CA GLN A 294 18.83 6.66 16.63
C GLN A 294 18.93 6.19 18.06
N ASP A 295 17.96 5.43 18.55
CA ASP A 295 17.84 5.02 19.96
C ASP A 295 18.95 4.04 20.38
N TRP A 296 19.49 3.26 19.44
CA TRP A 296 20.66 2.39 19.68
C TRP A 296 22.01 3.05 19.32
N ASP A 297 22.00 4.35 19.02
CA ASP A 297 23.23 5.09 18.63
C ASP A 297 23.99 4.41 17.48
N ARG A 298 23.23 3.68 16.62
CA ARG A 298 23.80 2.90 15.52
C ARG A 298 24.23 3.77 14.35
N GLY A 299 23.65 4.93 14.18
CA GLY A 299 23.92 5.85 13.07
C GLY A 299 23.45 7.26 13.35
N VAL A 300 23.82 8.17 12.46
CA VAL A 300 23.45 9.59 12.57
C VAL A 300 22.21 9.84 11.70
N VAL A 301 21.20 10.46 12.29
CA VAL A 301 20.00 10.93 11.58
C VAL A 301 20.20 12.38 11.17
N VAL A 302 19.99 12.69 9.90
CA VAL A 302 20.19 14.04 9.32
C VAL A 302 18.96 14.43 8.51
N GLY A 303 18.51 15.66 8.68
CA GLY A 303 17.39 16.19 7.89
C GLY A 303 16.46 17.07 8.71
N ARG A 304 15.18 17.07 8.34
CA ARG A 304 14.14 17.81 9.05
C ARG A 304 13.33 16.86 9.93
N ARG A 305 12.54 17.44 10.86
CA ARG A 305 11.60 16.68 11.70
C ARG A 305 10.71 15.81 10.81
N SER A 306 10.58 14.52 11.14
CA SER A 306 9.74 13.57 10.44
C SER A 306 8.25 13.84 10.69
N PHE A 307 7.38 13.11 10.00
CA PHE A 307 5.94 13.33 10.03
C PHE A 307 5.30 13.14 11.41
N GLY A 308 5.79 12.19 12.22
CA GLY A 308 5.24 11.92 13.54
C GLY A 308 4.09 10.91 13.58
N LYS A 309 4.00 9.96 12.65
CA LYS A 309 2.93 8.94 12.63
C LYS A 309 3.28 7.72 13.45
N GLY A 310 2.83 7.68 14.72
CA GLY A 310 3.03 6.55 15.66
C GLY A 310 1.84 5.58 15.77
N LEU A 311 1.03 5.44 14.72
CA LEU A 311 -0.20 4.65 14.75
C LEU A 311 -0.09 3.38 13.89
N VAL A 312 -0.54 2.25 14.47
CA VAL A 312 -0.65 0.97 13.77
C VAL A 312 -2.07 0.84 13.23
N GLN A 313 -2.16 0.77 11.92
CA GLN A 313 -3.42 0.57 11.21
C GLN A 313 -3.53 -0.86 10.72
N ARG A 314 -4.71 -1.47 10.91
CA ARG A 314 -5.04 -2.79 10.39
C ARG A 314 -6.12 -2.69 9.32
N PRO A 315 -5.89 -3.25 8.14
CA PRO A 315 -6.94 -3.42 7.15
C PRO A 315 -7.95 -4.46 7.63
N ILE A 316 -9.23 -4.18 7.44
CA ILE A 316 -10.36 -5.07 7.69
C ILE A 316 -11.13 -5.13 6.38
N ASP A 317 -10.99 -6.24 5.66
CA ASP A 317 -11.68 -6.44 4.39
C ASP A 317 -13.18 -6.64 4.60
N LEU A 318 -13.97 -6.02 3.76
CA LEU A 318 -15.42 -6.14 3.73
C LEU A 318 -15.87 -7.06 2.59
N PRO A 319 -17.09 -7.61 2.65
CA PRO A 319 -17.53 -8.65 1.69
C PRO A 319 -17.61 -8.21 0.23
N ASP A 320 -17.74 -6.91 -0.03
CA ASP A 320 -17.83 -6.29 -1.37
C ASP A 320 -16.46 -5.92 -1.96
N GLY A 321 -15.37 -6.24 -1.24
CA GLY A 321 -14.00 -5.89 -1.61
C GLY A 321 -13.55 -4.50 -1.15
N SER A 322 -14.43 -3.73 -0.53
CA SER A 322 -14.05 -2.51 0.18
C SER A 322 -13.33 -2.83 1.49
N MET A 323 -12.75 -1.84 2.15
CA MET A 323 -11.89 -2.04 3.31
C MET A 323 -12.03 -0.89 4.32
N ILE A 324 -12.06 -1.25 5.59
CA ILE A 324 -11.83 -0.31 6.67
C ILE A 324 -10.37 -0.41 7.10
N ARG A 325 -9.65 0.71 7.05
CA ARG A 325 -8.35 0.83 7.69
C ARG A 325 -8.56 1.42 9.07
N LEU A 326 -8.36 0.61 10.11
CA LEU A 326 -8.66 1.00 11.50
C LEU A 326 -7.38 1.10 12.32
N THR A 327 -7.20 2.20 13.04
CA THR A 327 -6.16 2.35 14.05
C THR A 327 -6.44 1.43 15.23
N ILE A 328 -5.56 0.45 15.47
CA ILE A 328 -5.74 -0.58 16.52
C ILE A 328 -4.71 -0.53 17.64
N ALA A 329 -3.57 0.13 17.41
CA ALA A 329 -2.47 0.23 18.37
C ALA A 329 -1.61 1.47 18.05
N ARG A 330 -0.73 1.77 18.98
CA ARG A 330 0.38 2.71 18.80
C ARG A 330 1.67 1.93 18.71
N TYR A 331 2.69 2.47 18.05
CA TYR A 331 4.02 1.93 18.12
C TYR A 331 5.01 2.92 18.78
N TYR A 332 6.00 2.33 19.41
CA TYR A 332 6.96 3.02 20.21
C TYR A 332 8.36 2.56 19.81
N THR A 333 9.28 3.51 19.71
CA THR A 333 10.70 3.23 19.53
C THR A 333 11.31 2.65 20.81
N PRO A 334 12.53 2.10 20.79
CA PRO A 334 13.19 1.57 21.99
C PRO A 334 13.23 2.52 23.18
N CYS A 335 13.43 3.81 22.94
CA CYS A 335 13.49 4.86 23.99
C CYS A 335 12.12 5.44 24.37
N LEU A 336 11.01 4.74 24.02
CA LEU A 336 9.65 5.14 24.38
C LEU A 336 9.15 6.43 23.70
N LEU A 337 9.84 6.93 22.69
CA LEU A 337 9.33 8.07 21.93
C LEU A 337 8.07 7.64 21.17
N TYR A 338 6.96 8.16 21.62
CA TYR A 338 5.70 8.14 20.90
C TYR A 338 5.74 9.25 19.83
N THR A 339 5.68 8.88 18.58
CA THR A 339 5.91 9.84 17.49
C THR A 339 4.75 10.82 17.27
N SER A 340 3.58 10.62 17.93
CA SER A 340 2.42 11.52 17.80
C SER A 340 2.44 12.74 18.71
N ASP A 341 3.29 12.80 19.75
CA ASP A 341 3.41 14.00 20.58
C ASP A 341 4.05 15.18 19.83
N ALA A 342 4.46 14.94 18.61
CA ALA A 342 5.07 15.92 17.74
C ALA A 342 4.06 16.78 16.96
N ALA A 343 2.77 16.44 17.01
CA ALA A 343 1.71 17.14 16.23
C ALA A 343 0.81 18.05 17.10
N ASP A 344 0.97 18.01 18.43
CA ASP A 344 0.13 18.78 19.38
C ASP A 344 0.81 20.05 19.93
N ASP A 345 1.99 20.43 19.42
CA ASP A 345 2.67 21.70 19.74
C ASP A 345 2.66 22.68 18.56
#